data_31249574a173b401435fdb12443ec8e9
#
_entry.id   31249574a173b401435fdb12443ec8e9
#
_cell.length_a   1.000
_cell.length_b   1.000
_cell.length_c   1.000
_cell.angle_alpha   90.00
_cell.angle_beta   90.00
_cell.angle_gamma   90.00
#
_symmetry.space_group_name_H-M   'P 1'
#
loop_
_entity.id
_entity.type
_entity.pdbx_description
1 polymer ?
#
loop_
_entity_poly.entity_id
_entity_poly.type
_entity_poly.pdbx_seq_one_letter_code
_entity_poly.pdbx_strand_id
1 'polypeptide(L)'
;MTLAAQMADAVASGQAMPRAVADAAGQRFELRLPFGCRGPAEAESDAAMRWRYDETDKALRVHVAPVVWTRADILDAAGQATAGEAVEGFWIARPWTVSEACPATPDNPAPDGTEAVTLPGQTLAIAQFFDGDGARLGQRNGKPYETVVRLQPDELQAERGFQLRIVGRIADIPGQGPVSCRQPAGAEQRPICVVGVTMDEVAIDNPRTGKTLATWNVTTAGAADR
;
A
#
# COMPACT_ATOMS: atom_id res chain seq x y z
N MET A 1 9.40 6.06 -3.12
CA MET A 1 9.23 5.97 -4.60
C MET A 1 10.58 5.96 -5.32
N THR A 2 11.45 6.94 -5.10
CA THR A 2 12.76 7.06 -5.77
C THR A 2 13.65 5.82 -5.60
N LEU A 3 13.73 5.23 -4.40
CA LEU A 3 14.52 4.02 -4.14
C LEU A 3 14.08 2.82 -4.99
N ALA A 4 12.77 2.60 -5.08
CA ALA A 4 12.22 1.51 -5.89
C ALA A 4 12.47 1.73 -7.38
N ALA A 5 12.40 2.98 -7.86
CA ALA A 5 12.73 3.31 -9.24
C ALA A 5 14.22 3.05 -9.54
N GLN A 6 15.12 3.49 -8.66
CA GLN A 6 16.57 3.23 -8.81
C GLN A 6 16.89 1.73 -8.81
N MET A 7 16.23 0.95 -7.96
CA MET A 7 16.42 -0.50 -7.95
C MET A 7 15.85 -1.15 -9.21
N ALA A 8 14.66 -0.72 -9.67
CA ALA A 8 14.08 -1.20 -10.90
C ALA A 8 14.98 -0.95 -12.11
N ASP A 9 15.56 0.25 -12.20
CA ASP A 9 16.47 0.63 -13.28
C ASP A 9 17.78 -0.20 -13.21
N ALA A 10 18.31 -0.44 -12.01
CA ALA A 10 19.49 -1.29 -11.83
C ALA A 10 19.22 -2.73 -12.27
N VAL A 11 18.08 -3.31 -11.87
CA VAL A 11 17.69 -4.67 -12.28
C VAL A 11 17.48 -4.76 -13.79
N ALA A 12 16.75 -3.81 -14.37
CA ALA A 12 16.53 -3.77 -15.82
C ALA A 12 17.84 -3.64 -16.64
N SER A 13 18.86 -3.02 -16.05
CA SER A 13 20.17 -2.81 -16.66
C SER A 13 21.20 -3.86 -16.26
N GLY A 14 20.82 -4.88 -15.47
CA GLY A 14 21.75 -5.91 -14.97
C GLY A 14 22.83 -5.36 -14.03
N GLN A 15 22.56 -4.24 -13.37
CA GLN A 15 23.50 -3.60 -12.45
C GLN A 15 23.27 -4.05 -11.00
N ALA A 16 24.29 -3.89 -10.17
CA ALA A 16 24.19 -4.15 -8.74
C ALA A 16 23.25 -3.14 -8.06
N MET A 17 22.75 -3.51 -6.88
CA MET A 17 21.93 -2.63 -6.03
C MET A 17 22.63 -1.28 -5.81
N PRO A 18 21.97 -0.16 -6.09
CA PRO A 18 22.51 1.17 -5.82
C PRO A 18 22.78 1.39 -4.33
N ARG A 19 23.88 2.06 -4.00
CA ARG A 19 24.26 2.32 -2.60
C ARG A 19 23.15 3.05 -1.84
N ALA A 20 22.48 4.02 -2.45
CA ALA A 20 21.37 4.75 -1.83
C ALA A 20 20.21 3.83 -1.44
N VAL A 21 19.99 2.74 -2.18
CA VAL A 21 19.00 1.72 -1.85
C VAL A 21 19.50 0.86 -0.69
N ALA A 22 20.75 0.40 -0.74
CA ALA A 22 21.34 -0.42 0.33
C ALA A 22 21.35 0.31 1.69
N ASP A 23 21.63 1.62 1.68
CA ASP A 23 21.73 2.45 2.88
C ASP A 23 20.33 2.97 3.38
N ALA A 24 19.23 2.51 2.77
CA ALA A 24 17.90 3.01 3.12
C ALA A 24 17.28 2.33 4.36
N ALA A 25 17.77 1.18 4.76
CA ALA A 25 17.26 0.47 5.94
C ALA A 25 17.31 1.36 7.20
N GLY A 26 16.23 1.33 8.01
CA GLY A 26 16.08 2.16 9.19
C GLY A 26 15.56 3.57 8.95
N GLN A 27 15.57 4.07 7.71
CA GLN A 27 15.04 5.40 7.40
C GLN A 27 13.52 5.44 7.62
N ARG A 28 13.05 6.52 8.22
CA ARG A 28 11.61 6.78 8.37
C ARG A 28 11.00 7.18 7.05
N PHE A 29 9.74 6.74 6.85
CA PHE A 29 8.93 7.17 5.73
C PHE A 29 7.51 7.49 6.17
N GLU A 30 6.86 8.33 5.41
CA GLU A 30 5.42 8.51 5.37
C GLU A 30 4.97 8.30 3.92
N LEU A 31 3.98 7.45 3.73
CA LEU A 31 3.40 7.16 2.42
C LEU A 31 1.91 7.42 2.47
N ARG A 32 1.39 8.12 1.46
CA ARG A 32 -0.02 8.38 1.28
C ARG A 32 -0.51 7.77 -0.01
N LEU A 33 -1.47 6.87 0.09
CA LEU A 33 -2.07 6.17 -1.03
C LEU A 33 -3.52 6.66 -1.21
N PRO A 34 -3.81 7.40 -2.29
CA PRO A 34 -5.18 7.84 -2.56
C PRO A 34 -6.05 6.66 -2.99
N PHE A 35 -7.28 6.63 -2.52
CA PHE A 35 -8.27 5.63 -2.89
C PHE A 35 -9.68 6.21 -2.95
N GLY A 36 -10.60 5.47 -3.60
CA GLY A 36 -11.97 5.91 -3.74
C GLY A 36 -12.15 7.15 -4.61
N CYS A 37 -11.21 7.42 -5.51
CA CYS A 37 -11.17 8.60 -6.37
C CYS A 37 -12.33 8.68 -7.37
N ARG A 38 -13.02 7.56 -7.60
CA ARG A 38 -14.18 7.47 -8.51
C ARG A 38 -15.51 7.59 -7.77
N GLY A 39 -15.49 7.94 -6.48
CA GLY A 39 -16.67 7.99 -5.64
C GLY A 39 -16.88 6.76 -4.76
N PRO A 40 -18.07 6.62 -4.16
CA PRO A 40 -18.41 5.50 -3.31
C PRO A 40 -18.41 4.17 -4.08
N ALA A 41 -17.99 3.12 -3.40
CA ALA A 41 -18.02 1.78 -3.99
C ALA A 41 -19.46 1.23 -4.05
N GLU A 42 -19.73 0.42 -5.05
CA GLU A 42 -20.97 -0.34 -5.17
C GLU A 42 -21.13 -1.34 -4.02
N ALA A 43 -22.38 -1.81 -3.79
CA ALA A 43 -22.70 -2.68 -2.66
C ALA A 43 -21.87 -3.96 -2.65
N GLU A 44 -21.66 -4.58 -3.79
CA GLU A 44 -20.95 -5.85 -3.96
C GLU A 44 -19.47 -5.69 -4.33
N SER A 45 -18.92 -4.47 -4.21
CA SER A 45 -17.52 -4.23 -4.57
C SER A 45 -16.59 -5.01 -3.65
N ASP A 46 -15.64 -5.74 -4.24
CA ASP A 46 -14.54 -6.45 -3.59
C ASP A 46 -13.24 -5.65 -3.54
N ALA A 47 -13.27 -4.39 -3.99
CA ALA A 47 -12.10 -3.52 -3.99
C ALA A 47 -11.45 -3.46 -2.60
N ALA A 48 -10.15 -3.73 -2.53
CA ALA A 48 -9.40 -3.77 -1.28
C ALA A 48 -9.42 -2.43 -0.52
N MET A 49 -9.50 -1.32 -1.25
CA MET A 49 -9.62 0.02 -0.68
C MET A 49 -10.88 0.67 -1.22
N ARG A 50 -11.87 0.90 -0.36
CA ARG A 50 -13.16 1.42 -0.76
C ARG A 50 -13.83 2.19 0.37
N TRP A 51 -14.81 3.00 0.02
CA TRP A 51 -15.68 3.68 0.96
C TRP A 51 -17.11 3.69 0.46
N ARG A 52 -18.05 3.86 1.38
CA ARG A 52 -19.49 4.04 1.12
C ARG A 52 -20.08 5.01 2.12
N TYR A 53 -21.11 5.69 1.72
CA TYR A 53 -21.91 6.51 2.62
C TYR A 53 -23.33 5.97 2.68
N ASP A 54 -23.79 5.72 3.87
CA ASP A 54 -25.17 5.30 4.15
C ASP A 54 -25.97 6.54 4.51
N GLU A 55 -26.89 6.95 3.63
CA GLU A 55 -27.72 8.14 3.82
C GLU A 55 -28.75 7.96 4.96
N THR A 56 -29.21 6.74 5.21
CA THR A 56 -30.17 6.42 6.27
C THR A 56 -29.50 6.53 7.64
N ASP A 57 -28.37 5.88 7.79
CA ASP A 57 -27.60 5.87 9.04
C ASP A 57 -26.71 7.11 9.22
N LYS A 58 -26.59 7.95 8.16
CA LYS A 58 -25.63 9.07 8.08
C LYS A 58 -24.23 8.63 8.47
N ALA A 59 -23.77 7.55 7.87
CA ALA A 59 -22.55 6.88 8.24
C ALA A 59 -21.62 6.67 7.04
N LEU A 60 -20.43 7.23 7.12
CA LEU A 60 -19.32 6.91 6.25
C LEU A 60 -18.67 5.61 6.73
N ARG A 61 -18.63 4.61 5.87
CA ARG A 61 -17.94 3.35 6.07
C ARG A 61 -16.71 3.29 5.18
N VAL A 62 -15.55 3.12 5.78
CA VAL A 62 -14.27 2.99 5.04
C VAL A 62 -13.68 1.63 5.33
N HIS A 63 -13.18 0.98 4.27
CA HIS A 63 -12.58 -0.34 4.31
C HIS A 63 -11.27 -0.32 3.52
N VAL A 64 -10.18 -0.76 4.17
CA VAL A 64 -8.86 -0.87 3.56
C VAL A 64 -8.26 -2.21 4.00
N ALA A 65 -8.18 -3.17 3.09
CA ALA A 65 -7.61 -4.48 3.35
C ALA A 65 -6.14 -4.51 2.88
N PRO A 66 -5.21 -4.95 3.74
CA PRO A 66 -3.87 -5.30 3.29
C PRO A 66 -3.93 -6.55 2.41
N VAL A 67 -2.99 -6.65 1.48
CA VAL A 67 -2.76 -7.91 0.77
C VAL A 67 -1.89 -8.81 1.63
N VAL A 68 -2.24 -10.09 1.68
CA VAL A 68 -1.45 -11.12 2.34
C VAL A 68 -0.80 -11.97 1.26
N TRP A 69 0.51 -12.13 1.37
CA TRP A 69 1.30 -12.96 0.47
C TRP A 69 2.07 -14.01 1.26
N THR A 70 2.41 -15.08 0.61
CA THR A 70 3.57 -15.87 1.04
C THR A 70 4.85 -15.17 0.55
N ARG A 71 5.97 -15.46 1.19
CA ARG A 71 7.27 -14.94 0.75
C ARG A 71 7.58 -15.36 -0.70
N ALA A 72 7.24 -16.59 -1.07
CA ALA A 72 7.41 -17.07 -2.42
C ALA A 72 6.61 -16.27 -3.46
N ASP A 73 5.36 -15.91 -3.13
CA ASP A 73 4.49 -15.16 -4.05
C ASP A 73 5.07 -13.79 -4.40
N ILE A 74 5.71 -13.15 -3.44
CA ILE A 74 6.16 -11.77 -3.63
C ILE A 74 7.63 -11.65 -4.03
N LEU A 75 8.49 -12.59 -3.62
CA LEU A 75 9.93 -12.55 -3.88
C LEU A 75 10.41 -13.51 -4.98
N ASP A 76 9.53 -14.39 -5.47
CA ASP A 76 9.91 -15.45 -6.43
C ASP A 76 11.09 -16.32 -5.94
N ALA A 77 11.16 -16.50 -4.63
CA ALA A 77 12.21 -17.27 -3.98
C ALA A 77 11.99 -18.75 -4.25
N ALA A 78 12.46 -19.23 -5.39
CA ALA A 78 12.47 -20.64 -5.73
C ALA A 78 13.16 -21.45 -4.61
N GLY A 79 12.38 -22.17 -3.83
CA GLY A 79 12.85 -23.23 -2.94
C GLY A 79 13.30 -22.86 -1.53
N GLN A 80 13.16 -21.61 -1.07
CA GLN A 80 13.59 -21.21 0.29
C GLN A 80 12.50 -20.59 1.18
N ALA A 81 11.23 -20.77 0.82
CA ALA A 81 10.14 -20.34 1.69
C ALA A 81 10.08 -21.29 2.90
N THR A 82 10.48 -20.81 4.06
CA THR A 82 10.19 -21.49 5.33
C THR A 82 8.68 -21.39 5.57
N ALA A 83 8.03 -22.53 5.78
CA ALA A 83 6.62 -22.58 6.10
C ALA A 83 6.34 -21.73 7.36
N GLY A 84 5.51 -20.68 7.23
CA GLY A 84 5.11 -19.83 8.34
C GLY A 84 5.45 -18.34 8.22
N GLU A 85 6.23 -17.93 7.22
CA GLU A 85 6.50 -16.51 6.97
C GLU A 85 5.31 -15.86 6.25
N ALA A 86 4.57 -15.02 6.95
CA ALA A 86 3.53 -14.19 6.37
C ALA A 86 4.11 -12.84 5.92
N VAL A 87 3.62 -12.34 4.83
CA VAL A 87 3.97 -11.02 4.30
C VAL A 87 2.68 -10.24 4.10
N GLU A 88 2.60 -9.05 4.66
CA GLU A 88 1.44 -8.19 4.53
C GLU A 88 1.85 -6.81 3.99
N GLY A 89 1.01 -6.23 3.16
CA GLY A 89 1.33 -4.91 2.64
C GLY A 89 0.30 -4.36 1.66
N PHE A 90 0.76 -3.42 0.85
CA PHE A 90 -0.09 -2.70 -0.07
C PHE A 90 0.57 -2.53 -1.43
N TRP A 91 -0.19 -2.78 -2.50
CA TRP A 91 0.21 -2.37 -3.83
C TRP A 91 0.05 -0.86 -4.00
N ILE A 92 1.03 -0.24 -4.64
CA ILE A 92 0.99 1.17 -5.00
C ILE A 92 0.46 1.27 -6.42
N ALA A 93 -0.76 1.75 -6.57
CA ALA A 93 -1.48 1.72 -7.84
C ALA A 93 -0.81 2.54 -8.96
N ARG A 94 -0.09 3.61 -8.60
CA ARG A 94 0.55 4.52 -9.57
C ARG A 94 1.93 4.94 -9.07
N PRO A 95 2.90 4.02 -9.03
CA PRO A 95 4.21 4.28 -8.41
C PRO A 95 5.05 5.33 -9.16
N TRP A 96 4.68 5.66 -10.39
CA TRP A 96 5.34 6.68 -11.21
C TRP A 96 4.78 8.09 -11.03
N THR A 97 3.65 8.26 -10.35
CA THR A 97 3.12 9.57 -10.04
C THR A 97 3.65 10.05 -8.69
N VAL A 98 3.99 11.33 -8.62
CA VAL A 98 4.32 11.99 -7.35
C VAL A 98 3.09 12.52 -6.63
N SER A 99 1.89 12.34 -7.20
CA SER A 99 0.65 12.83 -6.61
C SER A 99 0.17 11.89 -5.52
N GLU A 100 0.14 12.40 -4.30
CA GLU A 100 -0.46 11.74 -3.14
C GLU A 100 -1.98 11.94 -3.05
N ALA A 101 -2.55 12.71 -3.97
CA ALA A 101 -3.98 12.99 -4.05
C ALA A 101 -4.63 12.22 -5.20
N CYS A 102 -5.92 11.97 -5.09
CA CYS A 102 -6.72 11.60 -6.23
C CYS A 102 -6.50 12.61 -7.35
N PRO A 103 -6.33 12.17 -8.61
CA PRO A 103 -6.33 13.09 -9.72
C PRO A 103 -7.58 13.96 -9.61
N ALA A 104 -7.42 15.28 -9.80
CA ALA A 104 -8.58 16.13 -9.96
C ALA A 104 -9.43 15.47 -11.05
N THR A 105 -10.65 15.08 -10.71
CA THR A 105 -11.62 14.69 -11.74
C THR A 105 -11.70 15.89 -12.66
N PRO A 106 -11.26 15.78 -13.90
CA PRO A 106 -11.69 16.78 -14.85
C PRO A 106 -13.22 16.66 -14.89
N ASP A 107 -13.93 17.75 -14.99
CA ASP A 107 -15.32 17.74 -15.45
C ASP A 107 -15.44 17.20 -16.90
N ASN A 108 -14.42 16.50 -17.31
CA ASN A 108 -14.28 15.90 -18.62
C ASN A 108 -13.98 14.41 -18.42
N PRO A 109 -14.95 13.52 -18.71
CA PRO A 109 -14.65 12.10 -18.79
C PRO A 109 -13.49 11.94 -19.78
N ALA A 110 -12.50 11.13 -19.40
CA ALA A 110 -11.46 10.73 -20.33
C ALA A 110 -12.17 10.28 -21.64
N PRO A 111 -11.78 10.80 -22.80
CA PRO A 111 -12.40 10.40 -24.05
C PRO A 111 -12.34 8.88 -24.13
N ASP A 112 -13.51 8.28 -24.42
CA ASP A 112 -13.66 6.84 -24.59
C ASP A 112 -12.51 6.28 -25.42
N GLY A 113 -11.72 5.37 -24.84
CA GLY A 113 -10.66 4.67 -25.52
C GLY A 113 -9.24 5.09 -25.19
N THR A 114 -9.00 6.13 -24.41
CA THR A 114 -7.69 6.38 -23.81
C THR A 114 -7.72 6.02 -22.30
N GLU A 115 -7.93 4.77 -21.99
CA GLU A 115 -7.28 4.27 -20.80
C GLU A 115 -5.80 4.57 -21.01
N ALA A 116 -5.27 5.45 -20.17
CA ALA A 116 -3.82 5.59 -20.09
C ALA A 116 -3.29 4.18 -20.02
N VAL A 117 -2.43 3.81 -20.98
CA VAL A 117 -1.81 2.48 -21.02
C VAL A 117 -1.25 2.25 -19.63
N THR A 118 -2.06 1.67 -18.79
CA THR A 118 -1.63 1.23 -17.48
C THR A 118 -0.64 0.16 -17.80
N LEU A 119 0.61 0.41 -17.46
CA LEU A 119 1.61 -0.65 -17.47
C LEU A 119 0.95 -1.87 -16.83
N PRO A 120 0.88 -3.00 -17.53
CA PRO A 120 0.12 -4.13 -17.07
C PRO A 120 0.63 -4.55 -15.70
N GLY A 121 -0.28 -4.57 -14.74
CA GLY A 121 -0.04 -5.12 -13.42
C GLY A 121 0.52 -4.17 -12.38
N GLN A 122 0.60 -4.70 -11.20
CA GLN A 122 1.13 -4.08 -10.01
C GLN A 122 2.65 -4.18 -10.05
N THR A 123 3.34 -3.05 -10.08
CA THR A 123 4.81 -3.00 -10.26
C THR A 123 5.55 -2.56 -9.02
N LEU A 124 4.86 -2.04 -8.01
CA LEU A 124 5.47 -1.65 -6.75
C LEU A 124 4.55 -1.98 -5.57
N ALA A 125 5.13 -2.64 -4.55
CA ALA A 125 4.49 -2.86 -3.27
C ALA A 125 5.38 -2.36 -2.13
N ILE A 126 4.74 -2.01 -1.00
CA ILE A 126 5.39 -1.99 0.31
C ILE A 126 4.93 -3.22 1.08
N ALA A 127 5.83 -3.89 1.78
CA ALA A 127 5.51 -5.11 2.48
C ALA A 127 6.27 -5.24 3.80
N GLN A 128 5.55 -5.66 4.83
CA GLN A 128 6.10 -6.07 6.11
C GLN A 128 6.23 -7.58 6.14
N PHE A 129 7.41 -8.06 6.49
CA PHE A 129 7.73 -9.48 6.62
C PHE A 129 7.67 -9.85 8.10
N PHE A 130 6.99 -10.95 8.39
CA PHE A 130 6.81 -11.45 9.75
C PHE A 130 7.55 -12.77 9.89
N ASP A 131 8.67 -12.75 10.63
CA ASP A 131 9.51 -13.91 10.86
C ASP A 131 9.11 -14.61 12.16
N GLY A 132 8.84 -15.90 12.11
CA GLY A 132 8.77 -16.80 13.25
C GLY A 132 7.72 -16.46 14.32
N ASP A 133 7.85 -17.10 15.49
CA ASP A 133 6.86 -17.06 16.58
C ASP A 133 6.71 -15.71 17.31
N GLY A 134 7.70 -14.83 17.20
CA GLY A 134 7.68 -13.49 17.85
C GLY A 134 6.98 -12.41 17.03
N ALA A 135 6.80 -12.62 15.75
CA ALA A 135 6.39 -11.61 14.80
C ALA A 135 4.86 -11.50 14.58
N ARG A 136 4.08 -12.33 15.27
CA ARG A 136 2.61 -12.33 15.13
C ARG A 136 1.93 -11.09 15.69
N LEU A 137 2.63 -10.30 16.48
CA LEU A 137 2.05 -9.20 17.25
C LEU A 137 1.62 -7.99 16.40
N GLY A 138 2.08 -7.85 15.18
CA GLY A 138 1.62 -6.80 14.26
C GLY A 138 0.84 -7.34 13.07
N GLN A 139 0.76 -8.67 12.94
CA GLN A 139 0.15 -9.31 11.79
C GLN A 139 -1.38 -9.24 11.86
N ARG A 140 -1.98 -8.73 10.81
CA ARG A 140 -3.45 -8.62 10.72
C ARG A 140 -4.11 -9.81 10.05
N ASN A 141 -3.38 -10.71 9.43
CA ASN A 141 -3.91 -11.87 8.69
C ASN A 141 -4.98 -11.46 7.65
N GLY A 142 -4.72 -10.36 6.93
CA GLY A 142 -5.67 -9.81 5.97
C GLY A 142 -6.87 -9.07 6.59
N LYS A 143 -6.96 -8.98 7.93
CA LYS A 143 -8.03 -8.23 8.60
C LYS A 143 -7.96 -6.77 8.16
N PRO A 144 -9.05 -6.22 7.59
CA PRO A 144 -9.03 -4.87 7.07
C PRO A 144 -8.94 -3.81 8.18
N TYR A 145 -8.45 -2.64 7.79
CA TYR A 145 -8.58 -1.40 8.56
C TYR A 145 -9.94 -0.81 8.23
N GLU A 146 -10.85 -0.88 9.17
CA GLU A 146 -12.23 -0.46 8.98
C GLU A 146 -12.61 0.63 9.98
N THR A 147 -13.32 1.63 9.50
CA THR A 147 -13.90 2.65 10.36
C THR A 147 -15.29 3.03 9.90
N VAL A 148 -16.13 3.42 10.85
CA VAL A 148 -17.47 3.96 10.61
C VAL A 148 -17.54 5.30 11.32
N VAL A 149 -17.72 6.37 10.52
CA VAL A 149 -17.80 7.73 11.04
C VAL A 149 -19.20 8.27 10.75
N ARG A 150 -19.90 8.72 11.79
CA ARG A 150 -21.19 9.39 11.63
C ARG A 150 -20.98 10.85 11.27
N LEU A 151 -21.50 11.28 10.14
CA LEU A 151 -21.43 12.66 9.66
C LEU A 151 -22.61 12.95 8.72
N GLN A 152 -23.01 14.21 8.67
CA GLN A 152 -24.08 14.65 7.78
C GLN A 152 -23.59 14.63 6.31
N PRO A 153 -24.51 14.57 5.33
CA PRO A 153 -24.14 14.55 3.91
C PRO A 153 -23.26 15.73 3.47
N ASP A 154 -23.51 16.92 4.01
CA ASP A 154 -22.75 18.13 3.75
C ASP A 154 -21.35 18.13 4.39
N GLU A 155 -21.14 17.31 5.42
CA GLU A 155 -19.85 17.11 6.07
C GLU A 155 -18.98 16.05 5.38
N LEU A 156 -19.54 15.24 4.48
CA LEU A 156 -18.87 14.09 3.86
C LEU A 156 -17.62 14.52 3.07
N GLN A 157 -17.70 15.57 2.25
CA GLN A 157 -16.60 16.16 1.48
C GLN A 157 -15.60 15.12 0.92
N ALA A 158 -16.14 14.13 0.20
CA ALA A 158 -15.38 12.99 -0.32
C ALA A 158 -15.03 13.11 -1.81
N GLU A 159 -15.13 14.30 -2.41
CA GLU A 159 -14.91 14.55 -3.84
C GLU A 159 -13.47 14.23 -4.27
N ARG A 160 -12.54 14.24 -3.32
CA ARG A 160 -11.13 13.88 -3.53
C ARG A 160 -10.79 12.47 -3.05
N GLY A 161 -11.81 11.64 -2.79
CA GLY A 161 -11.61 10.34 -2.16
C GLY A 161 -10.99 10.47 -0.76
N PHE A 162 -10.27 9.44 -0.36
CA PHE A 162 -9.57 9.35 0.92
C PHE A 162 -8.11 8.97 0.69
N GLN A 163 -7.31 9.06 1.75
CA GLN A 163 -5.90 8.65 1.74
C GLN A 163 -5.66 7.61 2.83
N LEU A 164 -5.00 6.52 2.46
CA LEU A 164 -4.34 5.64 3.41
C LEU A 164 -2.96 6.21 3.68
N ARG A 165 -2.74 6.68 4.90
CA ARG A 165 -1.43 7.15 5.37
C ARG A 165 -0.75 6.03 6.15
N ILE A 166 0.48 5.72 5.78
CA ILE A 166 1.31 4.70 6.41
C ILE A 166 2.60 5.36 6.87
N VAL A 167 2.89 5.26 8.15
CA VAL A 167 4.13 5.75 8.76
C VAL A 167 4.93 4.54 9.25
N GLY A 168 6.23 4.57 9.02
CA GLY A 168 7.08 3.46 9.43
C GLY A 168 8.55 3.68 9.11
N ARG A 169 9.27 2.57 9.01
CA ARG A 169 10.69 2.53 8.66
C ARG A 169 10.91 1.55 7.53
N ILE A 170 11.84 1.89 6.66
CA ILE A 170 12.34 0.94 5.67
C ILE A 170 13.08 -0.16 6.41
N ALA A 171 12.81 -1.41 6.06
CA ALA A 171 13.41 -2.59 6.69
C ALA A 171 14.02 -3.49 5.63
N ASP A 172 15.04 -4.23 6.02
CA ASP A 172 15.58 -5.26 5.14
C ASP A 172 14.56 -6.39 4.96
N ILE A 173 14.42 -6.82 3.73
CA ILE A 173 13.74 -8.06 3.38
C ILE A 173 14.67 -9.22 3.77
N PRO A 174 14.21 -10.22 4.53
CA PRO A 174 15.06 -11.30 4.99
C PRO A 174 15.89 -11.95 3.87
N GLY A 175 17.23 -11.91 4.02
CA GLY A 175 18.19 -12.43 3.04
C GLY A 175 18.38 -11.58 1.79
N GLN A 176 17.81 -10.37 1.78
CA GLN A 176 17.94 -9.47 0.63
C GLN A 176 18.17 -8.01 1.01
N GLY A 177 18.24 -7.03 0.58
CA GLY A 177 18.30 -5.65 1.08
C GLY A 177 16.90 -5.05 1.25
N PRO A 178 16.81 -3.75 1.45
CA PRO A 178 15.54 -3.07 1.73
C PRO A 178 14.58 -3.01 0.51
N VAL A 179 15.06 -3.28 -0.70
CA VAL A 179 14.25 -3.34 -1.91
C VAL A 179 14.62 -4.57 -2.72
N SER A 180 13.64 -5.36 -3.09
CA SER A 180 13.78 -6.48 -4.01
C SER A 180 12.98 -6.21 -5.28
N CYS A 181 13.56 -6.47 -6.44
CA CYS A 181 12.88 -6.36 -7.74
C CYS A 181 13.10 -7.62 -8.56
N ARG A 182 12.08 -8.01 -9.32
CA ARG A 182 12.11 -9.15 -10.23
C ARG A 182 11.48 -8.82 -11.57
N GLN A 183 11.88 -9.53 -12.62
CA GLN A 183 11.31 -9.44 -13.98
C GLN A 183 10.82 -10.82 -14.44
N PRO A 184 9.66 -11.30 -13.93
CA PRO A 184 9.20 -12.66 -14.18
C PRO A 184 8.89 -12.94 -15.66
N ALA A 185 8.59 -11.92 -16.43
CA ALA A 185 8.26 -12.05 -17.86
C ALA A 185 9.39 -11.53 -18.79
N GLY A 186 10.62 -11.41 -18.26
CA GLY A 186 11.79 -11.04 -19.07
C GLY A 186 12.05 -9.54 -19.15
N ALA A 187 13.13 -9.20 -19.87
CA ALA A 187 13.66 -7.83 -19.94
C ALA A 187 12.71 -6.80 -20.59
N GLU A 188 11.72 -7.27 -21.35
CA GLU A 188 10.70 -6.41 -21.99
C GLU A 188 9.67 -5.87 -21.00
N GLN A 189 9.59 -6.45 -19.79
CA GLN A 189 8.68 -5.98 -18.77
C GLN A 189 9.40 -5.15 -17.71
N ARG A 190 8.67 -4.14 -17.20
CA ARG A 190 9.15 -3.37 -16.07
C ARG A 190 9.30 -4.28 -14.85
N PRO A 191 10.40 -4.15 -14.07
CA PRO A 191 10.56 -4.90 -12.84
C PRO A 191 9.40 -4.68 -11.87
N ILE A 192 8.98 -5.75 -11.21
CA ILE A 192 8.08 -5.70 -10.06
C ILE A 192 8.96 -5.57 -8.83
N CYS A 193 8.78 -4.49 -8.08
CA CYS A 193 9.58 -4.20 -6.89
C CYS A 193 8.77 -4.26 -5.61
N VAL A 194 9.42 -4.68 -4.55
CA VAL A 194 8.89 -4.69 -3.19
C VAL A 194 9.86 -3.92 -2.30
N VAL A 195 9.34 -2.98 -1.53
CA VAL A 195 10.09 -2.29 -0.48
C VAL A 195 9.74 -2.94 0.85
N GLY A 196 10.73 -3.48 1.54
CA GLY A 196 10.57 -3.99 2.89
C GLY A 196 10.34 -2.83 3.87
N VAL A 197 9.38 -2.99 4.76
CA VAL A 197 9.04 -1.97 5.75
C VAL A 197 8.66 -2.58 7.09
N THR A 198 8.80 -1.79 8.15
CA THR A 198 8.11 -1.98 9.43
C THR A 198 7.11 -0.85 9.56
N MET A 199 5.82 -1.18 9.67
CA MET A 199 4.76 -0.19 9.82
C MET A 199 4.58 0.15 11.30
N ASP A 200 4.65 1.44 11.64
CA ASP A 200 4.40 1.94 12.99
C ASP A 200 2.93 2.36 13.16
N GLU A 201 2.39 3.04 12.15
CA GLU A 201 1.04 3.60 12.16
C GLU A 201 0.40 3.47 10.78
N VAL A 202 -0.89 3.16 10.79
CA VAL A 202 -1.77 3.23 9.61
C VAL A 202 -2.94 4.15 9.96
N ALA A 203 -3.26 5.09 9.08
CA ALA A 203 -4.37 6.02 9.29
C ALA A 203 -5.18 6.21 7.99
N ILE A 204 -6.43 6.62 8.14
CA ILE A 204 -7.29 7.03 7.04
C ILE A 204 -7.55 8.51 7.19
N ASP A 205 -7.12 9.29 6.20
CA ASP A 205 -7.27 10.74 6.18
C ASP A 205 -8.27 11.17 5.09
N ASN A 206 -9.03 12.24 5.37
CA ASN A 206 -9.78 12.96 4.37
C ASN A 206 -8.93 14.13 3.86
N PRO A 207 -8.41 14.09 2.63
CA PRO A 207 -7.54 15.13 2.11
C PRO A 207 -8.25 16.46 1.84
N ARG A 208 -9.57 16.45 1.76
CA ARG A 208 -10.37 17.67 1.54
C ARG A 208 -10.48 18.49 2.82
N THR A 209 -10.68 17.82 3.95
CA THR A 209 -10.86 18.47 5.25
C THR A 209 -9.58 18.52 6.09
N GLY A 210 -8.57 17.73 5.73
CA GLY A 210 -7.36 17.51 6.53
C GLY A 210 -7.59 16.70 7.81
N LYS A 211 -8.78 16.12 7.99
CA LYS A 211 -9.13 15.32 9.17
C LYS A 211 -8.69 13.87 9.03
N THR A 212 -8.10 13.33 10.08
CA THR A 212 -7.90 11.89 10.25
C THR A 212 -9.20 11.26 10.75
N LEU A 213 -9.68 10.25 10.02
CA LEU A 213 -10.93 9.54 10.34
C LEU A 213 -10.68 8.40 11.33
N ALA A 214 -9.55 7.72 11.20
CA ALA A 214 -9.14 6.66 12.11
C ALA A 214 -7.62 6.46 12.05
N THR A 215 -7.06 5.94 13.15
CA THR A 215 -5.63 5.60 13.28
C THR A 215 -5.47 4.26 13.98
N TRP A 216 -4.56 3.45 13.51
CA TRP A 216 -4.14 2.18 14.10
C TRP A 216 -2.63 2.19 14.34
N ASN A 217 -2.24 1.97 15.59
CA ASN A 217 -0.85 1.73 15.96
C ASN A 217 -0.56 0.25 15.72
N VAL A 218 0.33 -0.04 14.77
CA VAL A 218 0.63 -1.41 14.36
C VAL A 218 1.67 -2.06 15.29
N THR A 219 2.58 -1.24 15.82
CA THR A 219 3.70 -1.71 16.67
C THR A 219 3.28 -2.05 18.11
N THR A 220 2.17 -1.52 18.62
CA THR A 220 1.79 -1.61 20.04
C THR A 220 0.81 -2.73 20.38
N ALA A 221 0.40 -3.54 19.43
CA ALA A 221 -0.49 -4.67 19.71
C ALA A 221 0.11 -5.74 20.68
N GLY A 222 1.36 -5.59 21.07
CA GLY A 222 2.06 -6.50 21.98
C GLY A 222 2.50 -5.89 23.33
N ALA A 223 2.27 -4.62 23.59
CA ALA A 223 2.76 -3.97 24.81
C ALA A 223 1.66 -3.68 25.87
N ALA A 224 0.40 -3.98 25.58
CA ALA A 224 -0.74 -3.59 26.42
C ALA A 224 -1.28 -4.69 27.34
N ASP A 225 -0.59 -5.85 27.48
CA ASP A 225 -1.02 -6.91 28.42
C ASP A 225 0.19 -7.56 29.12
N ARG A 226 0.80 -6.80 30.03
CA ARG A 226 1.59 -7.35 31.14
C ARG A 226 1.45 -6.52 32.38
#